data_dd2bc0bd400566c5847bc3eb12008f57
#
_entry.id   dd2bc0bd400566c5847bc3eb12008f57
#
_cell.length_a   1.000
_cell.length_b   1.000
_cell.length_c   1.000
_cell.angle_alpha   90.00
_cell.angle_beta   90.00
_cell.angle_gamma   90.00
#
_symmetry.space_group_name_H-M   'P 1'
#
loop_
_entity.id
_entity.type
_entity.pdbx_description
1 polymer ?
#
loop_
_entity_poly.entity_id
_entity_poly.type
_entity_poly.pdbx_seq_one_letter_code
_entity_poly.pdbx_strand_id
1 'polypeptide(L)'
;MDIEKIQNAFSPAREINSPEFFVGRLEEIKSSILALSEKGSFLAIHGLRGVGKSSIAKQIILIAEGDRTLAKSLNLDRFIPKSGLNYLTLYTSCDSFTKNTADIVKRLIFGDNNSDGLLSMTSAGDKKIESIKESFKAGGSGGLFGLKIEAGGQEDVTFKTILTDDLIQQFKQLLGTVKKDNQHKTGLLIIIDEFDTLKDKSDFGSLIKTCSDDYIKFAVSGIANTVTELIEGHTSIGRQISPITANKMPSEEMKGILKRAEHFIDNKITFTNEAADEIVNSAEGFPYFVHLLGKQAFLNAFDLGKTKIELSDITAIKQSISQGRLTTIYEEIYHSAVKESPQRELLLKFFAEDNNDEIYSEPVYSNTKDLGVTNPSQLMRELTQPQDGSLGVLTKLREQYYRFTDPVFKVYARLRTWKFDK
;
A
#
# COMPACT_ATOMS: atom_id res chain seq x y z
N MET A 1 -32.76 -9.45 -1.29
CA MET A 1 -31.44 -8.96 -0.85
C MET A 1 -30.88 -8.15 -2.02
N ASP A 2 -30.27 -7.00 -1.76
CA ASP A 2 -29.75 -6.13 -2.82
C ASP A 2 -28.36 -6.60 -3.25
N ILE A 3 -28.16 -6.81 -4.56
CA ILE A 3 -26.88 -7.24 -5.14
C ILE A 3 -25.78 -6.18 -4.90
N GLU A 4 -26.13 -4.90 -4.85
CA GLU A 4 -25.18 -3.82 -4.58
C GLU A 4 -24.59 -3.94 -3.16
N LYS A 5 -25.42 -4.27 -2.16
CA LYS A 5 -24.91 -4.55 -0.80
C LYS A 5 -23.97 -5.75 -0.79
N ILE A 6 -24.26 -6.82 -1.53
CA ILE A 6 -23.39 -8.00 -1.64
C ILE A 6 -22.04 -7.63 -2.25
N GLN A 7 -22.05 -6.87 -3.35
CA GLN A 7 -20.81 -6.45 -4.03
C GLN A 7 -19.94 -5.54 -3.16
N ASN A 8 -20.55 -4.73 -2.29
CA ASN A 8 -19.86 -3.76 -1.44
C ASN A 8 -19.50 -4.29 -0.05
N ALA A 9 -19.92 -5.51 0.33
CA ALA A 9 -19.57 -6.14 1.60
C ALA A 9 -18.06 -6.43 1.73
N PHE A 10 -17.38 -6.60 0.59
CA PHE A 10 -15.95 -6.86 0.49
C PHE A 10 -15.29 -5.97 -0.56
N SER A 11 -14.06 -5.53 -0.30
CA SER A 11 -13.29 -4.61 -1.18
C SER A 11 -11.91 -5.17 -1.52
N PRO A 12 -11.80 -6.21 -2.39
CA PRO A 12 -10.49 -6.76 -2.74
C PRO A 12 -9.66 -5.82 -3.62
N ALA A 13 -10.30 -4.93 -4.39
CA ALA A 13 -9.64 -4.09 -5.39
C ALA A 13 -9.25 -2.69 -4.89
N ARG A 14 -9.62 -2.32 -3.67
CA ARG A 14 -9.43 -0.96 -3.14
C ARG A 14 -9.01 -1.00 -1.68
N GLU A 15 -8.30 0.03 -1.25
CA GLU A 15 -8.05 0.30 0.16
C GLU A 15 -9.36 0.58 0.92
N ILE A 16 -9.37 0.25 2.21
CA ILE A 16 -10.50 0.49 3.10
C ILE A 16 -10.47 1.94 3.58
N ASN A 17 -11.36 2.75 3.04
CA ASN A 17 -11.44 4.18 3.33
C ASN A 17 -12.43 4.52 4.46
N SER A 18 -13.33 3.61 4.82
CA SER A 18 -14.35 3.83 5.85
C SER A 18 -13.97 3.12 7.15
N PRO A 19 -14.05 3.80 8.31
CA PRO A 19 -13.74 3.21 9.61
C PRO A 19 -14.60 2.00 9.94
N GLU A 20 -15.85 1.99 9.45
CA GLU A 20 -16.80 0.91 9.71
C GLU A 20 -16.39 -0.41 9.04
N PHE A 21 -15.63 -0.35 7.95
CA PHE A 21 -15.14 -1.54 7.23
C PHE A 21 -13.71 -1.92 7.60
N PHE A 22 -13.02 -1.09 8.37
CA PHE A 22 -11.66 -1.37 8.81
C PHE A 22 -11.68 -2.27 10.06
N VAL A 23 -10.93 -3.35 10.03
CA VAL A 23 -10.90 -4.36 11.09
C VAL A 23 -9.47 -4.59 11.57
N GLY A 24 -9.33 -4.77 12.89
CA GLY A 24 -8.05 -5.10 13.52
C GLY A 24 -7.05 -3.95 13.50
N ARG A 25 -5.77 -4.28 13.42
CA ARG A 25 -4.67 -3.32 13.34
C ARG A 25 -4.53 -2.44 14.59
N LEU A 26 -4.86 -3.00 15.75
CA LEU A 26 -4.88 -2.27 17.01
C LEU A 26 -3.56 -1.54 17.30
N GLU A 27 -2.43 -2.24 17.18
CA GLU A 27 -1.13 -1.67 17.54
C GLU A 27 -0.65 -0.66 16.50
N GLU A 28 -0.93 -0.90 15.21
CA GLU A 28 -0.61 0.05 14.14
C GLU A 28 -1.39 1.35 14.29
N ILE A 29 -2.69 1.29 14.58
CA ILE A 29 -3.54 2.48 14.80
C ILE A 29 -3.15 3.19 16.09
N LYS A 30 -2.88 2.47 17.18
CA LYS A 30 -2.41 3.04 18.44
C LYS A 30 -1.09 3.79 18.25
N SER A 31 -0.10 3.15 17.60
CA SER A 31 1.19 3.78 17.31
C SER A 31 1.03 5.04 16.46
N SER A 32 0.10 5.03 15.50
CA SER A 32 -0.22 6.18 14.68
C SER A 32 -0.80 7.34 15.48
N ILE A 33 -1.75 7.08 16.39
CA ILE A 33 -2.35 8.10 17.27
C ILE A 33 -1.28 8.73 18.15
N LEU A 34 -0.40 7.93 18.74
CA LEU A 34 0.71 8.42 19.57
C LEU A 34 1.67 9.29 18.75
N ALA A 35 2.06 8.84 17.55
CA ALA A 35 2.93 9.60 16.67
C ALA A 35 2.31 10.93 16.20
N LEU A 36 1.00 10.96 15.91
CA LEU A 36 0.30 12.21 15.60
C LEU A 36 0.33 13.22 16.76
N SER A 37 0.35 12.73 17.99
CA SER A 37 0.38 13.55 19.21
C SER A 37 1.79 13.94 19.64
N GLU A 38 2.83 13.23 19.18
CA GLU A 38 4.23 13.48 19.51
C GLU A 38 4.80 14.62 18.67
N LYS A 39 5.60 15.50 19.30
CA LYS A 39 6.26 16.63 18.63
C LYS A 39 7.35 16.15 17.68
N GLY A 40 7.40 16.72 16.47
CA GLY A 40 8.43 16.45 15.49
C GLY A 40 8.49 15.01 14.98
N SER A 41 7.43 14.21 15.18
CA SER A 41 7.40 12.83 14.71
C SER A 41 7.24 12.76 13.18
N PHE A 42 7.90 11.77 12.59
CA PHE A 42 7.81 11.37 11.19
C PHE A 42 7.32 9.91 11.14
N LEU A 43 6.16 9.67 10.53
CA LEU A 43 5.56 8.34 10.49
C LEU A 43 6.11 7.55 9.30
N ALA A 44 6.53 6.31 9.54
CA ALA A 44 7.01 5.41 8.48
C ALA A 44 6.24 4.09 8.53
N ILE A 45 5.27 3.93 7.61
CA ILE A 45 4.43 2.74 7.48
C ILE A 45 5.12 1.78 6.52
N HIS A 46 5.58 0.64 7.01
CA HIS A 46 6.26 -0.35 6.17
C HIS A 46 5.71 -1.77 6.38
N GLY A 47 5.96 -2.63 5.42
CA GLY A 47 5.54 -4.03 5.45
C GLY A 47 5.44 -4.61 4.05
N LEU A 48 5.11 -5.88 3.97
CA LEU A 48 4.97 -6.60 2.71
C LEU A 48 3.86 -6.01 1.81
N ARG A 49 3.90 -6.34 0.53
CA ARG A 49 2.80 -6.03 -0.38
C ARG A 49 1.52 -6.76 0.06
N GLY A 50 0.36 -6.11 -0.07
CA GLY A 50 -0.95 -6.73 0.22
C GLY A 50 -1.35 -6.84 1.69
N VAL A 51 -0.52 -6.38 2.64
CA VAL A 51 -0.86 -6.42 4.08
C VAL A 51 -1.80 -5.29 4.54
N GLY A 52 -2.12 -4.31 3.68
CA GLY A 52 -3.09 -3.25 3.97
C GLY A 52 -2.49 -1.92 4.42
N LYS A 53 -1.23 -1.60 4.07
CA LYS A 53 -0.56 -0.32 4.40
C LYS A 53 -1.37 0.92 4.00
N SER A 54 -1.86 0.97 2.75
CA SER A 54 -2.65 2.10 2.25
C SER A 54 -3.97 2.24 3.02
N SER A 55 -4.61 1.13 3.41
CA SER A 55 -5.78 1.17 4.29
C SER A 55 -5.45 1.77 5.66
N ILE A 56 -4.30 1.40 6.26
CA ILE A 56 -3.82 2.01 7.50
C ILE A 56 -3.61 3.52 7.30
N ALA A 57 -2.95 3.94 6.20
CA ALA A 57 -2.72 5.35 5.89
C ALA A 57 -4.03 6.14 5.77
N LYS A 58 -5.07 5.57 5.13
CA LYS A 58 -6.40 6.20 5.03
C LYS A 58 -7.07 6.35 6.41
N GLN A 59 -6.95 5.37 7.29
CA GLN A 59 -7.49 5.49 8.65
C GLN A 59 -6.72 6.53 9.47
N ILE A 60 -5.40 6.65 9.30
CA ILE A 60 -4.60 7.70 9.93
C ILE A 60 -5.09 9.09 9.50
N ILE A 61 -5.43 9.29 8.22
CA ILE A 61 -6.01 10.55 7.72
C ILE A 61 -7.30 10.88 8.48
N LEU A 62 -8.26 9.97 8.53
CA LEU A 62 -9.54 10.20 9.20
C LEU A 62 -9.37 10.54 10.68
N ILE A 63 -8.50 9.80 11.38
CA ILE A 63 -8.20 10.07 12.79
C ILE A 63 -7.53 11.44 12.95
N ALA A 64 -6.59 11.81 12.08
CA ALA A 64 -5.94 13.11 12.10
C ALA A 64 -6.94 14.26 11.87
N GLU A 65 -7.92 14.08 10.99
CA GLU A 65 -9.00 15.04 10.73
C GLU A 65 -10.00 15.15 11.86
N GLY A 66 -9.96 14.24 12.85
CA GLY A 66 -10.78 14.26 14.05
C GLY A 66 -11.88 13.21 14.09
N ASP A 67 -11.93 12.29 13.10
CA ASP A 67 -12.84 11.14 13.18
C ASP A 67 -12.38 10.18 14.30
N ARG A 68 -13.28 9.90 15.23
CA ARG A 68 -13.04 9.03 16.37
C ARG A 68 -13.69 7.64 16.25
N THR A 69 -14.36 7.38 15.15
CA THR A 69 -15.16 6.15 14.97
C THR A 69 -14.30 4.91 15.15
N LEU A 70 -13.18 4.82 14.42
CA LEU A 70 -12.26 3.69 14.56
C LEU A 70 -11.58 3.66 15.92
N ALA A 71 -11.11 4.80 16.42
CA ALA A 71 -10.46 4.86 17.73
C ALA A 71 -11.37 4.37 18.86
N LYS A 72 -12.66 4.71 18.82
CA LYS A 72 -13.66 4.24 19.78
C LYS A 72 -13.91 2.73 19.63
N SER A 73 -14.07 2.23 18.42
CA SER A 73 -14.32 0.80 18.18
C SER A 73 -13.16 -0.08 18.66
N LEU A 74 -11.93 0.43 18.61
CA LEU A 74 -10.71 -0.22 19.07
C LEU A 74 -10.35 0.10 20.55
N ASN A 75 -11.19 0.85 21.28
CA ASN A 75 -10.92 1.33 22.65
C ASN A 75 -9.62 2.17 22.75
N LEU A 76 -9.25 2.87 21.69
CA LEU A 76 -8.07 3.73 21.60
C LEU A 76 -8.37 5.22 21.81
N ASP A 77 -9.62 5.63 21.99
CA ASP A 77 -10.04 7.01 22.14
C ASP A 77 -9.30 7.74 23.30
N ARG A 78 -8.93 7.01 24.34
CA ARG A 78 -8.14 7.50 25.48
C ARG A 78 -6.73 7.98 25.12
N PHE A 79 -6.17 7.57 23.97
CA PHE A 79 -4.86 7.98 23.50
C PHE A 79 -4.93 9.26 22.65
N ILE A 80 -6.11 9.68 22.23
CA ILE A 80 -6.31 10.95 21.54
C ILE A 80 -6.22 12.09 22.55
N PRO A 81 -5.46 13.18 22.27
CA PRO A 81 -5.39 14.33 23.17
C PRO A 81 -6.77 14.86 23.54
N LYS A 82 -6.93 15.40 24.75
CA LYS A 82 -8.20 15.98 25.20
C LYS A 82 -8.69 17.13 24.31
N SER A 83 -7.76 17.89 23.72
CA SER A 83 -8.06 18.92 22.71
C SER A 83 -8.58 18.36 21.39
N GLY A 84 -8.49 17.05 21.20
CA GLY A 84 -8.77 16.39 19.91
C GLY A 84 -7.62 16.53 18.92
N LEU A 85 -7.81 15.87 17.78
CA LEU A 85 -7.01 16.05 16.57
C LEU A 85 -7.91 16.78 15.56
N ASN A 86 -7.33 17.69 14.77
CA ASN A 86 -8.02 18.44 13.72
C ASN A 86 -6.98 18.93 12.71
N TYR A 87 -6.27 17.99 12.08
CA TYR A 87 -5.26 18.28 11.08
C TYR A 87 -5.90 18.65 9.73
N LEU A 88 -5.20 19.48 8.96
CA LEU A 88 -5.30 19.40 7.52
C LEU A 88 -4.57 18.14 7.06
N THR A 89 -5.06 17.49 6.03
CA THR A 89 -4.40 16.30 5.49
C THR A 89 -4.14 16.45 3.99
N LEU A 90 -3.00 16.00 3.55
CA LEU A 90 -2.63 15.87 2.14
C LEU A 90 -2.13 14.45 1.90
N TYR A 91 -2.75 13.76 0.96
CA TYR A 91 -2.35 12.42 0.56
C TYR A 91 -1.94 12.41 -0.91
N THR A 92 -0.80 11.83 -1.20
CA THR A 92 -0.34 11.57 -2.56
C THR A 92 0.31 10.20 -2.62
N SER A 93 0.33 9.60 -3.81
CA SER A 93 0.99 8.31 -4.05
C SER A 93 2.11 8.49 -5.08
N CYS A 94 3.25 7.87 -4.87
CA CYS A 94 4.29 7.81 -5.89
C CYS A 94 3.86 6.86 -7.02
N ASP A 95 4.29 7.16 -8.23
CA ASP A 95 4.03 6.38 -9.43
C ASP A 95 5.27 6.33 -10.35
N SER A 96 5.12 5.76 -11.53
CA SER A 96 6.21 5.66 -12.51
C SER A 96 6.75 7.02 -13.01
N PHE A 97 6.01 8.11 -12.81
CA PHE A 97 6.41 9.47 -13.15
C PHE A 97 7.14 10.18 -12.01
N THR A 98 7.00 9.70 -10.78
CA THR A 98 7.67 10.21 -9.59
C THR A 98 9.06 9.58 -9.48
N LYS A 99 10.10 10.28 -9.91
CA LYS A 99 11.46 9.71 -10.00
C LYS A 99 12.35 10.07 -8.83
N ASN A 100 12.15 11.24 -8.23
CA ASN A 100 12.99 11.79 -7.16
C ASN A 100 12.19 12.69 -6.22
N THR A 101 12.86 13.20 -5.18
CA THR A 101 12.25 14.07 -4.16
C THR A 101 11.68 15.37 -4.74
N ALA A 102 12.28 15.93 -5.81
CA ALA A 102 11.73 17.15 -6.42
C ALA A 102 10.38 16.91 -7.10
N ASP A 103 10.18 15.73 -7.70
CA ASP A 103 8.88 15.37 -8.28
C ASP A 103 7.81 15.23 -7.20
N ILE A 104 8.17 14.68 -6.02
CA ILE A 104 7.27 14.66 -4.85
C ILE A 104 6.90 16.08 -4.44
N VAL A 105 7.89 16.98 -4.28
CA VAL A 105 7.65 18.38 -3.88
C VAL A 105 6.72 19.06 -4.86
N LYS A 106 6.92 18.91 -6.16
CA LYS A 106 6.02 19.46 -7.18
C LYS A 106 4.60 18.94 -7.04
N ARG A 107 4.44 17.62 -6.82
CA ARG A 107 3.13 17.00 -6.62
C ARG A 107 2.47 17.47 -5.34
N LEU A 108 3.21 17.64 -4.25
CA LEU A 108 2.69 18.21 -3.02
C LEU A 108 2.24 19.66 -3.18
N ILE A 109 2.94 20.47 -3.99
CA ILE A 109 2.57 21.87 -4.26
C ILE A 109 1.28 21.95 -5.09
N PHE A 110 1.25 21.24 -6.23
CA PHE A 110 0.21 21.40 -7.25
C PHE A 110 -0.90 20.38 -7.24
N GLY A 111 -0.70 19.26 -6.52
CA GLY A 111 -1.58 18.10 -6.60
C GLY A 111 -1.28 17.23 -7.84
N ASP A 112 -2.18 16.30 -8.07
CA ASP A 112 -2.21 15.42 -9.23
C ASP A 112 -3.64 15.34 -9.81
N ASN A 113 -3.89 14.41 -10.74
CA ASN A 113 -5.21 14.26 -11.36
C ASN A 113 -6.30 13.82 -10.35
N ASN A 114 -5.92 13.32 -9.17
CA ASN A 114 -6.80 12.72 -8.18
C ASN A 114 -6.88 13.52 -6.88
N SER A 115 -5.96 14.49 -6.66
CA SER A 115 -5.88 15.26 -5.41
C SER A 115 -5.38 16.68 -5.66
N ASP A 116 -5.96 17.61 -4.91
CA ASP A 116 -5.47 18.99 -4.87
C ASP A 116 -4.18 19.06 -4.04
N GLY A 117 -3.26 19.96 -4.43
CA GLY A 117 -2.02 20.19 -3.68
C GLY A 117 -2.17 21.25 -2.58
N LEU A 118 -1.05 21.56 -1.93
CA LEU A 118 -0.98 22.56 -0.83
C LEU A 118 -1.45 23.95 -1.25
N LEU A 119 -1.38 24.30 -2.53
CA LEU A 119 -1.87 25.58 -3.02
C LEU A 119 -3.36 25.78 -2.75
N SER A 120 -4.17 24.72 -2.84
CA SER A 120 -5.61 24.77 -2.55
C SER A 120 -5.91 25.00 -1.07
N MET A 121 -4.94 24.76 -0.17
CA MET A 121 -5.07 24.93 1.27
C MET A 121 -4.72 26.37 1.73
N THR A 122 -4.40 27.25 0.79
CA THR A 122 -4.11 28.66 1.08
C THR A 122 -5.34 29.53 0.83
N SER A 123 -5.36 30.74 1.38
CA SER A 123 -6.39 31.74 1.12
C SER A 123 -6.29 32.38 -0.28
N ALA A 124 -5.35 31.92 -1.12
CA ALA A 124 -5.25 32.35 -2.51
C ALA A 124 -6.45 31.84 -3.30
N GLY A 125 -7.31 32.71 -3.80
CA GLY A 125 -8.49 32.31 -4.58
C GLY A 125 -8.13 31.54 -5.85
N ASP A 126 -9.07 30.72 -6.36
CA ASP A 126 -8.92 29.79 -7.48
C ASP A 126 -8.23 30.39 -8.73
N LYS A 127 -8.57 31.63 -9.10
CA LYS A 127 -7.95 32.34 -10.23
C LYS A 127 -6.45 32.56 -10.06
N LYS A 128 -5.98 32.79 -8.83
CA LYS A 128 -4.55 32.95 -8.53
C LYS A 128 -3.83 31.61 -8.55
N ILE A 129 -4.49 30.56 -8.07
CA ILE A 129 -3.97 29.18 -8.13
C ILE A 129 -3.83 28.72 -9.57
N GLU A 130 -4.82 28.95 -10.43
CA GLU A 130 -4.76 28.66 -11.86
C GLU A 130 -3.63 29.43 -12.57
N SER A 131 -3.52 30.74 -12.30
CA SER A 131 -2.46 31.57 -12.85
C SER A 131 -1.06 31.08 -12.45
N ILE A 132 -0.89 30.59 -11.21
CA ILE A 132 0.38 29.99 -10.75
C ILE A 132 0.63 28.65 -11.47
N LYS A 133 -0.41 27.79 -11.59
CA LYS A 133 -0.32 26.51 -12.33
C LYS A 133 0.05 26.73 -13.81
N GLU A 134 -0.53 27.74 -14.45
CA GLU A 134 -0.24 28.08 -15.84
C GLU A 134 1.18 28.64 -16.02
N SER A 135 1.64 29.51 -15.12
CA SER A 135 3.01 30.04 -15.18
C SER A 135 4.07 28.96 -15.00
N PHE A 136 3.79 27.97 -14.17
CA PHE A 136 4.66 26.80 -14.02
C PHE A 136 4.66 25.88 -15.25
N LYS A 137 3.49 25.69 -15.90
CA LYS A 137 3.40 24.92 -17.15
C LYS A 137 4.10 25.61 -18.31
N ALA A 138 4.11 26.95 -18.32
CA ALA A 138 4.74 27.76 -19.36
C ALA A 138 6.27 27.95 -19.16
N GLY A 139 6.89 27.30 -18.17
CA GLY A 139 8.33 27.40 -17.92
C GLY A 139 8.77 28.77 -17.37
N GLY A 140 7.82 29.60 -16.90
CA GLY A 140 8.13 30.91 -16.33
C GLY A 140 8.63 30.83 -14.89
N SER A 141 9.67 31.59 -14.55
CA SER A 141 10.14 31.83 -13.19
C SER A 141 9.19 32.76 -12.43
N GLY A 142 7.91 32.42 -12.43
CA GLY A 142 6.89 33.14 -11.67
C GLY A 142 6.98 32.79 -10.21
N GLY A 143 7.36 33.80 -9.38
CA GLY A 143 7.50 33.61 -7.95
C GLY A 143 6.24 33.11 -7.27
N LEU A 144 6.36 32.01 -6.55
CA LEU A 144 5.37 31.54 -5.60
C LEU A 144 5.25 32.57 -4.46
N PHE A 145 4.05 33.12 -4.25
CA PHE A 145 3.74 33.94 -3.08
C PHE A 145 4.54 35.24 -2.84
N GLY A 146 4.44 36.20 -3.75
CA GLY A 146 4.86 37.57 -3.48
C GLY A 146 6.15 38.03 -4.13
N LEU A 147 6.79 37.22 -4.91
CA LEU A 147 7.85 37.65 -5.84
C LEU A 147 7.21 38.21 -7.12
N LYS A 148 7.59 39.42 -7.51
CA LYS A 148 7.15 40.08 -8.72
C LYS A 148 7.39 39.19 -9.93
N ILE A 149 6.35 39.01 -10.75
CA ILE A 149 6.45 38.43 -12.07
C ILE A 149 7.20 39.49 -12.92
N GLU A 150 8.49 39.34 -13.13
CA GLU A 150 9.19 40.03 -14.22
C GLU A 150 9.09 39.13 -15.45
N ALA A 151 8.29 39.57 -16.41
CA ALA A 151 8.21 39.00 -17.73
C ALA A 151 9.53 39.29 -18.44
N GLY A 152 10.38 38.30 -18.54
CA GLY A 152 11.64 38.36 -19.31
C GLY A 152 11.75 37.16 -20.23
N GLY A 153 11.70 37.42 -21.53
CA GLY A 153 12.23 36.73 -22.71
C GLY A 153 12.24 35.19 -22.73
N GLN A 154 11.74 34.67 -23.86
CA GLN A 154 11.86 33.28 -24.28
C GLN A 154 13.31 32.76 -24.12
N GLU A 155 13.49 31.88 -23.12
CA GLU A 155 14.50 30.84 -23.16
C GLU A 155 13.82 29.55 -22.66
N ASP A 156 13.98 28.49 -23.45
CA ASP A 156 13.53 27.11 -23.13
C ASP A 156 14.19 26.65 -21.82
N VAL A 157 13.54 26.89 -20.71
CA VAL A 157 13.97 26.35 -19.42
C VAL A 157 13.48 24.91 -19.34
N THR A 158 14.31 24.00 -19.81
CA THR A 158 14.19 22.57 -19.52
C THR A 158 14.32 22.42 -18.01
N PHE A 159 13.20 22.18 -17.32
CA PHE A 159 13.23 21.86 -15.90
C PHE A 159 14.01 20.56 -15.69
N LYS A 160 15.28 20.68 -15.36
CA LYS A 160 15.98 19.55 -14.73
C LYS A 160 15.28 19.30 -13.40
N THR A 161 14.83 18.09 -13.21
CA THR A 161 14.15 17.59 -12.01
C THR A 161 15.19 17.41 -10.89
N ILE A 162 15.75 18.51 -10.40
CA ILE A 162 16.73 18.55 -9.32
C ILE A 162 16.10 19.34 -8.19
N LEU A 163 16.13 18.77 -6.97
CA LEU A 163 15.74 19.51 -5.78
C LEU A 163 16.82 20.59 -5.54
N THR A 164 16.47 21.83 -5.87
CA THR A 164 17.34 22.98 -5.64
C THR A 164 17.01 23.59 -4.28
N ASP A 165 17.96 24.31 -3.69
CA ASP A 165 17.72 25.09 -2.47
C ASP A 165 16.54 26.04 -2.66
N ASP A 166 16.37 26.61 -3.85
CA ASP A 166 15.26 27.49 -4.19
C ASP A 166 13.90 26.76 -4.12
N LEU A 167 13.81 25.52 -4.61
CA LEU A 167 12.56 24.74 -4.54
C LEU A 167 12.22 24.36 -3.09
N ILE A 168 13.22 23.99 -2.28
CA ILE A 168 13.02 23.71 -0.85
C ILE A 168 12.56 24.99 -0.12
N GLN A 169 13.16 26.13 -0.39
CA GLN A 169 12.78 27.40 0.24
C GLN A 169 11.36 27.81 -0.18
N GLN A 170 11.01 27.70 -1.44
CA GLN A 170 9.65 27.97 -1.93
C GLN A 170 8.63 27.03 -1.29
N PHE A 171 8.95 25.75 -1.20
CA PHE A 171 8.10 24.76 -0.53
C PHE A 171 7.90 25.09 0.95
N LYS A 172 8.97 25.46 1.66
CA LYS A 172 8.92 25.89 3.06
C LYS A 172 8.09 27.17 3.25
N GLN A 173 8.20 28.13 2.35
CA GLN A 173 7.38 29.36 2.37
C GLN A 173 5.88 29.02 2.17
N LEU A 174 5.57 28.11 1.25
CA LEU A 174 4.20 27.63 1.02
C LEU A 174 3.63 26.95 2.28
N LEU A 175 4.40 26.04 2.90
CA LEU A 175 4.02 25.39 4.15
C LEU A 175 3.76 26.43 5.26
N GLY A 176 4.61 27.48 5.34
CA GLY A 176 4.42 28.59 6.28
C GLY A 176 3.13 29.38 6.01
N THR A 177 2.75 29.58 4.73
CA THR A 177 1.50 30.23 4.33
C THR A 177 0.30 29.36 4.71
N VAL A 178 0.32 28.05 4.38
CA VAL A 178 -0.73 27.09 4.78
C VAL A 178 -0.94 27.11 6.30
N LYS A 179 0.16 27.06 7.08
CA LYS A 179 0.10 27.14 8.54
C LYS A 179 -0.53 28.45 9.04
N LYS A 180 -0.15 29.58 8.43
CA LYS A 180 -0.69 30.90 8.79
C LYS A 180 -2.18 31.03 8.49
N ASP A 181 -2.61 30.53 7.33
CA ASP A 181 -4.00 30.64 6.89
C ASP A 181 -4.94 29.67 7.67
N ASN A 182 -4.37 28.64 8.30
CA ASN A 182 -5.11 27.55 8.96
C ASN A 182 -4.76 27.40 10.45
N GLN A 183 -4.56 28.51 11.18
CA GLN A 183 -4.20 28.48 12.61
C GLN A 183 -5.23 27.80 13.52
N HIS A 184 -6.47 27.64 13.07
CA HIS A 184 -7.54 26.93 13.77
C HIS A 184 -7.36 25.39 13.73
N LYS A 185 -6.46 24.88 12.88
CA LYS A 185 -6.12 23.46 12.79
C LYS A 185 -5.00 23.09 13.76
N THR A 186 -4.99 21.84 14.23
CA THR A 186 -3.95 21.34 15.13
C THR A 186 -2.63 21.07 14.41
N GLY A 187 -2.66 20.89 13.09
CA GLY A 187 -1.48 20.65 12.26
C GLY A 187 -1.82 20.40 10.81
N LEU A 188 -0.78 20.08 10.05
CA LEU A 188 -0.81 19.60 8.67
C LEU A 188 -0.12 18.24 8.63
N LEU A 189 -0.81 17.20 8.15
CA LEU A 189 -0.27 15.87 7.93
C LEU A 189 -0.16 15.61 6.43
N ILE A 190 1.04 15.35 5.94
CA ILE A 190 1.34 15.01 4.56
C ILE A 190 1.71 13.54 4.50
N ILE A 191 0.93 12.74 3.75
CA ILE A 191 1.18 11.30 3.56
C ILE A 191 1.58 11.04 2.12
N ILE A 192 2.72 10.36 1.95
CA ILE A 192 3.27 9.94 0.66
C ILE A 192 3.25 8.41 0.63
N ASP A 193 2.33 7.84 -0.13
CA ASP A 193 2.19 6.39 -0.28
C ASP A 193 3.01 5.86 -1.46
N GLU A 194 3.23 4.53 -1.50
CA GLU A 194 4.08 3.85 -2.49
C GLU A 194 5.48 4.45 -2.60
N PHE A 195 6.02 4.94 -1.49
CA PHE A 195 7.32 5.60 -1.42
C PHE A 195 8.50 4.71 -1.82
N ASP A 196 8.34 3.39 -1.74
CA ASP A 196 9.31 2.39 -2.22
C ASP A 196 9.52 2.45 -3.74
N THR A 197 8.55 2.97 -4.50
CA THR A 197 8.68 3.13 -5.97
C THR A 197 9.59 4.27 -6.38
N LEU A 198 9.90 5.19 -5.46
CA LEU A 198 10.79 6.31 -5.71
C LEU A 198 12.22 5.81 -5.93
N LYS A 199 12.80 6.13 -7.11
CA LYS A 199 14.12 5.65 -7.51
C LYS A 199 15.27 6.38 -6.82
N ASP A 200 15.11 7.68 -6.61
CA ASP A 200 16.11 8.53 -5.97
C ASP A 200 15.50 9.22 -4.74
N LYS A 201 15.93 8.78 -3.57
CA LYS A 201 15.48 9.28 -2.27
C LYS A 201 16.51 10.18 -1.57
N SER A 202 17.65 10.44 -2.20
CA SER A 202 18.85 11.04 -1.56
C SER A 202 18.58 12.35 -0.81
N ASP A 203 17.69 13.20 -1.32
CA ASP A 203 17.38 14.51 -0.73
C ASP A 203 16.18 14.49 0.24
N PHE A 204 15.48 13.36 0.33
CA PHE A 204 14.24 13.29 1.10
C PHE A 204 14.44 13.55 2.60
N GLY A 205 15.50 13.00 3.19
CA GLY A 205 15.83 13.25 4.59
C GLY A 205 16.11 14.72 4.89
N SER A 206 16.77 15.42 3.98
CA SER A 206 17.01 16.87 4.08
C SER A 206 15.72 17.67 3.97
N LEU A 207 14.83 17.28 3.06
CA LEU A 207 13.50 17.89 2.92
C LEU A 207 12.70 17.78 4.21
N ILE A 208 12.59 16.57 4.78
CA ILE A 208 11.84 16.33 6.01
C ILE A 208 12.41 17.17 7.15
N LYS A 209 13.74 17.13 7.34
CA LYS A 209 14.42 17.90 8.42
C LYS A 209 14.20 19.41 8.30
N THR A 210 14.11 19.94 7.07
CA THR A 210 13.96 21.36 6.81
C THR A 210 12.50 21.83 6.90
N CYS A 211 11.55 20.97 6.56
CA CYS A 211 10.15 21.31 6.36
C CYS A 211 9.21 20.79 7.46
N SER A 212 9.62 19.83 8.30
CA SER A 212 8.81 19.37 9.42
C SER A 212 8.98 20.24 10.66
N ASP A 213 7.91 20.41 11.42
CA ASP A 213 7.89 21.02 12.77
C ASP A 213 6.77 20.40 13.61
N ASP A 214 6.42 21.02 14.76
CA ASP A 214 5.33 20.53 15.60
C ASP A 214 3.96 20.60 14.91
N TYR A 215 3.78 21.50 13.93
CA TYR A 215 2.56 21.66 13.16
C TYR A 215 2.56 20.84 11.87
N ILE A 216 3.71 20.75 11.18
CA ILE A 216 3.85 20.07 9.89
C ILE A 216 4.48 18.69 10.11
N LYS A 217 3.71 17.66 9.87
CA LYS A 217 4.12 16.26 9.99
C LYS A 217 4.09 15.57 8.63
N PHE A 218 5.07 14.69 8.41
CA PHE A 218 5.12 13.83 7.25
C PHE A 218 4.94 12.38 7.64
N ALA A 219 4.33 11.63 6.73
CA ALA A 219 4.26 10.19 6.77
C ALA A 219 4.65 9.61 5.42
N VAL A 220 5.34 8.50 5.41
CA VAL A 220 5.58 7.70 4.20
C VAL A 220 5.00 6.30 4.40
N SER A 221 4.53 5.71 3.30
CA SER A 221 4.08 4.32 3.28
C SER A 221 4.71 3.60 2.09
N GLY A 222 5.18 2.37 2.28
CA GLY A 222 5.79 1.63 1.18
C GLY A 222 6.15 0.18 1.54
N ILE A 223 6.55 -0.57 0.51
CA ILE A 223 6.99 -1.97 0.65
C ILE A 223 8.44 -1.96 1.15
N ALA A 224 8.66 -2.47 2.35
CA ALA A 224 9.98 -2.66 2.92
C ALA A 224 9.90 -3.64 4.10
N ASN A 225 10.99 -4.37 4.37
CA ASN A 225 11.08 -5.21 5.57
C ASN A 225 11.43 -4.38 6.80
N THR A 226 12.11 -3.26 6.62
CA THR A 226 12.54 -2.36 7.69
C THR A 226 12.30 -0.90 7.30
N VAL A 227 12.18 -0.04 8.30
CA VAL A 227 12.11 1.42 8.07
C VAL A 227 13.38 1.93 7.37
N THR A 228 14.54 1.41 7.73
CA THR A 228 15.83 1.79 7.11
C THR A 228 15.85 1.49 5.61
N GLU A 229 15.27 0.35 5.20
CA GLU A 229 15.10 0.00 3.78
C GLU A 229 14.14 0.99 3.09
N LEU A 230 13.00 1.32 3.71
CA LEU A 230 12.02 2.22 3.14
C LEU A 230 12.60 3.61 2.84
N ILE A 231 13.37 4.16 3.77
CA ILE A 231 13.92 5.52 3.68
C ILE A 231 15.39 5.55 3.23
N GLU A 232 15.95 4.42 2.78
CA GLU A 232 17.34 4.27 2.30
C GLU A 232 18.41 4.85 3.25
N GLY A 233 18.27 4.55 4.56
CA GLY A 233 19.33 4.85 5.52
C GLY A 233 19.52 6.33 5.87
N HIS A 234 18.52 7.19 5.67
CA HIS A 234 18.57 8.59 6.12
C HIS A 234 18.70 8.70 7.65
N THR A 235 19.93 8.49 8.16
CA THR A 235 20.24 8.52 9.60
C THR A 235 19.94 9.87 10.26
N SER A 236 19.91 10.94 9.46
CA SER A 236 19.67 12.31 9.96
C SER A 236 18.26 12.53 10.53
N ILE A 237 17.26 11.75 10.12
CA ILE A 237 15.87 11.80 10.61
C ILE A 237 15.55 10.64 11.57
N GLY A 238 16.51 9.74 11.82
CA GLY A 238 16.28 8.50 12.58
C GLY A 238 15.64 8.70 13.97
N ARG A 239 15.92 9.82 14.64
CA ARG A 239 15.32 10.13 15.96
C ARG A 239 13.88 10.61 15.90
N GLN A 240 13.40 11.02 14.73
CA GLN A 240 12.05 11.53 14.52
C GLN A 240 11.09 10.42 14.02
N ILE A 241 11.65 9.27 13.65
CA ILE A 241 10.88 8.20 13.03
C ILE A 241 10.05 7.47 14.06
N SER A 242 8.74 7.44 13.79
CA SER A 242 7.75 6.60 14.45
C SER A 242 7.40 5.44 13.51
N PRO A 243 8.00 4.26 13.70
CA PRO A 243 7.77 3.13 12.80
C PRO A 243 6.39 2.52 13.03
N ILE A 244 5.69 2.23 11.94
CA ILE A 244 4.42 1.51 11.93
C ILE A 244 4.60 0.30 11.05
N THR A 245 4.82 -0.86 11.68
CA THR A 245 5.06 -2.11 10.96
C THR A 245 3.74 -2.80 10.66
N ALA A 246 3.34 -2.80 9.39
CA ALA A 246 2.18 -3.53 8.94
C ALA A 246 2.55 -5.00 8.69
N ASN A 247 2.38 -5.83 9.70
CA ASN A 247 2.63 -7.27 9.63
C ASN A 247 1.51 -8.03 8.90
N LYS A 248 1.72 -9.32 8.61
CA LYS A 248 0.64 -10.23 8.24
C LYS A 248 -0.47 -10.17 9.29
N MET A 249 -1.72 -10.11 8.86
CA MET A 249 -2.87 -9.96 9.76
C MET A 249 -3.12 -11.26 10.53
N PRO A 250 -3.30 -11.21 11.86
CA PRO A 250 -3.65 -12.38 12.65
C PRO A 250 -4.98 -13.01 12.22
N SER A 251 -5.11 -14.33 12.37
CA SER A 251 -6.31 -15.09 11.96
C SER A 251 -7.60 -14.55 12.57
N GLU A 252 -7.59 -14.15 13.83
CA GLU A 252 -8.77 -13.61 14.51
C GLU A 252 -9.22 -12.26 13.92
N GLU A 253 -8.26 -11.41 13.52
CA GLU A 253 -8.58 -10.17 12.84
C GLU A 253 -9.14 -10.43 11.43
N MET A 254 -8.59 -11.40 10.71
CA MET A 254 -9.11 -11.82 9.40
C MET A 254 -10.54 -12.39 9.49
N LYS A 255 -10.85 -13.18 10.53
CA LYS A 255 -12.23 -13.58 10.82
C LYS A 255 -13.14 -12.38 11.09
N GLY A 256 -12.60 -11.33 11.70
CA GLY A 256 -13.30 -10.08 11.91
C GLY A 256 -13.77 -9.43 10.59
N ILE A 257 -12.99 -9.56 9.50
CA ILE A 257 -13.41 -9.06 8.16
C ILE A 257 -14.65 -9.80 7.67
N LEU A 258 -14.69 -11.14 7.82
CA LEU A 258 -15.85 -11.95 7.43
C LEU A 258 -17.09 -11.58 8.25
N LYS A 259 -16.96 -11.53 9.58
CA LYS A 259 -18.04 -11.12 10.48
C LYS A 259 -18.57 -9.72 10.18
N ARG A 260 -17.66 -8.81 9.82
CA ARG A 260 -18.03 -7.46 9.45
C ARG A 260 -18.86 -7.44 8.16
N ALA A 261 -18.46 -8.22 7.16
CA ALA A 261 -19.20 -8.35 5.91
C ALA A 261 -20.58 -8.99 6.13
N GLU A 262 -20.69 -10.03 6.98
CA GLU A 262 -21.97 -10.62 7.39
C GLU A 262 -22.90 -9.56 8.01
N HIS A 263 -22.36 -8.78 8.94
CA HIS A 263 -23.14 -7.74 9.62
C HIS A 263 -23.61 -6.64 8.64
N PHE A 264 -22.77 -6.26 7.69
CA PHE A 264 -23.12 -5.27 6.67
C PHE A 264 -24.33 -5.65 5.81
N ILE A 265 -24.54 -6.92 5.58
CA ILE A 265 -25.70 -7.48 4.86
C ILE A 265 -26.82 -7.97 5.79
N ASP A 266 -26.87 -7.49 7.04
CA ASP A 266 -27.87 -7.86 8.04
C ASP A 266 -27.86 -9.37 8.38
N ASN A 267 -26.71 -10.05 8.28
CA ASN A 267 -26.52 -11.49 8.48
C ASN A 267 -27.41 -12.38 7.59
N LYS A 268 -27.80 -11.90 6.42
CA LYS A 268 -28.66 -12.65 5.47
C LYS A 268 -27.92 -13.80 4.78
N ILE A 269 -26.59 -13.71 4.68
CA ILE A 269 -25.69 -14.78 4.31
C ILE A 269 -24.59 -14.83 5.38
N THR A 270 -24.28 -16.02 5.88
CA THR A 270 -23.27 -16.24 6.91
C THR A 270 -22.34 -17.38 6.53
N PHE A 271 -21.13 -17.36 7.07
CA PHE A 271 -20.17 -18.45 6.94
C PHE A 271 -20.33 -19.47 8.07
N THR A 272 -20.13 -20.76 7.78
CA THR A 272 -19.83 -21.72 8.85
C THR A 272 -18.44 -21.46 9.41
N ASN A 273 -18.15 -21.96 10.62
CA ASN A 273 -16.81 -21.82 11.20
C ASN A 273 -15.74 -22.46 10.30
N GLU A 274 -16.02 -23.62 9.74
CA GLU A 274 -15.13 -24.36 8.85
C GLU A 274 -14.86 -23.59 7.55
N ALA A 275 -15.87 -22.94 6.98
CA ALA A 275 -15.74 -22.09 5.79
C ALA A 275 -14.91 -20.83 6.11
N ALA A 276 -15.16 -20.20 7.24
CA ALA A 276 -14.40 -19.03 7.68
C ALA A 276 -12.93 -19.39 7.96
N ASP A 277 -12.68 -20.51 8.65
CA ASP A 277 -11.33 -21.00 8.92
C ASP A 277 -10.57 -21.32 7.62
N GLU A 278 -11.23 -21.93 6.64
CA GLU A 278 -10.62 -22.23 5.33
C GLU A 278 -10.23 -20.97 4.57
N ILE A 279 -11.09 -19.94 4.55
CA ILE A 279 -10.76 -18.65 3.94
C ILE A 279 -9.55 -18.01 4.63
N VAL A 280 -9.54 -17.98 5.96
CA VAL A 280 -8.48 -17.37 6.75
C VAL A 280 -7.16 -18.11 6.59
N ASN A 281 -7.19 -19.44 6.63
CA ASN A 281 -6.00 -20.27 6.40
C ASN A 281 -5.43 -20.06 4.99
N SER A 282 -6.33 -20.03 4.00
CA SER A 282 -5.95 -19.79 2.59
C SER A 282 -5.39 -18.40 2.35
N ALA A 283 -5.76 -17.41 3.16
CA ALA A 283 -5.30 -16.02 3.02
C ALA A 283 -3.89 -15.77 3.59
N GLU A 284 -3.37 -16.65 4.44
CA GLU A 284 -2.00 -16.60 5.02
C GLU A 284 -1.60 -15.24 5.60
N GLY A 285 -2.55 -14.52 6.20
CA GLY A 285 -2.33 -13.19 6.77
C GLY A 285 -2.44 -12.03 5.79
N PHE A 286 -2.86 -12.26 4.55
CA PHE A 286 -3.11 -11.21 3.57
C PHE A 286 -4.60 -10.89 3.45
N PRO A 287 -5.08 -9.75 3.96
CA PRO A 287 -6.49 -9.35 3.93
C PRO A 287 -7.10 -9.36 2.53
N TYR A 288 -6.29 -9.09 1.51
CA TYR A 288 -6.69 -9.16 0.10
C TYR A 288 -7.44 -10.47 -0.23
N PHE A 289 -6.90 -11.62 0.20
CA PHE A 289 -7.51 -12.91 -0.10
C PHE A 289 -8.78 -13.16 0.70
N VAL A 290 -8.87 -12.65 1.93
CA VAL A 290 -10.12 -12.71 2.70
C VAL A 290 -11.22 -11.95 1.97
N HIS A 291 -10.91 -10.75 1.48
CA HIS A 291 -11.87 -9.97 0.68
C HIS A 291 -12.20 -10.64 -0.65
N LEU A 292 -11.23 -11.22 -1.35
CA LEU A 292 -11.44 -11.90 -2.63
C LEU A 292 -12.34 -13.13 -2.47
N LEU A 293 -11.96 -14.05 -1.59
CA LEU A 293 -12.69 -15.30 -1.35
C LEU A 293 -14.07 -15.03 -0.75
N GLY A 294 -14.15 -14.11 0.24
CA GLY A 294 -15.40 -13.73 0.87
C GLY A 294 -16.39 -13.10 -0.11
N LYS A 295 -15.91 -12.20 -0.98
CA LYS A 295 -16.74 -11.58 -2.03
C LYS A 295 -17.31 -12.62 -2.97
N GLN A 296 -16.46 -13.53 -3.45
CA GLN A 296 -16.91 -14.59 -4.36
C GLN A 296 -17.88 -15.55 -3.69
N ALA A 297 -17.65 -15.87 -2.42
CA ALA A 297 -18.56 -16.72 -1.64
C ALA A 297 -19.94 -16.06 -1.48
N PHE A 298 -20.01 -14.77 -1.19
CA PHE A 298 -21.25 -14.05 -1.08
C PHE A 298 -22.01 -13.98 -2.43
N LEU A 299 -21.29 -13.71 -3.52
CA LEU A 299 -21.89 -13.68 -4.86
C LEU A 299 -22.46 -15.04 -5.27
N ASN A 300 -21.71 -16.13 -5.04
CA ASN A 300 -22.17 -17.49 -5.34
C ASN A 300 -23.38 -17.87 -4.48
N ALA A 301 -23.34 -17.55 -3.17
CA ALA A 301 -24.45 -17.82 -2.27
C ALA A 301 -25.71 -17.04 -2.68
N PHE A 302 -25.55 -15.78 -3.08
CA PHE A 302 -26.66 -14.97 -3.56
C PHE A 302 -27.28 -15.56 -4.83
N ASP A 303 -26.46 -15.95 -5.80
CA ASP A 303 -26.90 -16.55 -7.08
C ASP A 303 -27.65 -17.86 -6.88
N LEU A 304 -27.17 -18.68 -5.93
CA LEU A 304 -27.78 -19.97 -5.57
C LEU A 304 -28.93 -19.87 -4.55
N GLY A 305 -29.26 -18.67 -4.07
CA GLY A 305 -30.28 -18.46 -3.04
C GLY A 305 -29.93 -19.06 -1.68
N LYS A 306 -28.64 -19.29 -1.39
CA LYS A 306 -28.15 -19.81 -0.12
C LYS A 306 -28.05 -18.72 0.94
N THR A 307 -28.36 -19.07 2.20
CA THR A 307 -28.17 -18.18 3.36
C THR A 307 -26.96 -18.58 4.20
N LYS A 308 -26.32 -19.71 3.90
CA LYS A 308 -25.19 -20.24 4.63
C LYS A 308 -24.13 -20.74 3.65
N ILE A 309 -22.88 -20.33 3.89
CA ILE A 309 -21.71 -20.73 3.12
C ILE A 309 -20.98 -21.81 3.89
N GLU A 310 -20.78 -22.96 3.25
CA GLU A 310 -20.13 -24.13 3.82
C GLU A 310 -18.72 -24.31 3.26
N LEU A 311 -17.92 -25.21 3.87
CA LEU A 311 -16.56 -25.53 3.42
C LEU A 311 -16.50 -25.95 1.93
N SER A 312 -17.51 -26.73 1.48
CA SER A 312 -17.61 -27.15 0.07
C SER A 312 -17.72 -25.99 -0.91
N ASP A 313 -18.40 -24.90 -0.51
CA ASP A 313 -18.52 -23.71 -1.35
C ASP A 313 -17.15 -23.00 -1.52
N ILE A 314 -16.36 -22.94 -0.45
CA ILE A 314 -15.00 -22.36 -0.50
C ILE A 314 -14.06 -23.22 -1.35
N THR A 315 -14.16 -24.53 -1.23
CA THR A 315 -13.40 -25.48 -2.05
C THR A 315 -13.69 -25.28 -3.55
N ALA A 316 -14.96 -25.12 -3.91
CA ALA A 316 -15.35 -24.83 -5.31
C ALA A 316 -14.84 -23.49 -5.82
N ILE A 317 -14.81 -22.45 -4.96
CA ILE A 317 -14.24 -21.15 -5.30
C ILE A 317 -12.73 -21.24 -5.54
N LYS A 318 -12.01 -21.94 -4.67
CA LYS A 318 -10.56 -22.19 -4.84
C LYS A 318 -10.25 -22.86 -6.16
N GLN A 319 -11.06 -23.87 -6.56
CA GLN A 319 -10.95 -24.51 -7.86
C GLN A 319 -11.20 -23.52 -9.03
N SER A 320 -12.10 -22.56 -8.88
CA SER A 320 -12.35 -21.54 -9.91
C SER A 320 -11.17 -20.54 -10.02
N ILE A 321 -10.52 -20.19 -8.91
CA ILE A 321 -9.29 -19.40 -8.91
C ILE A 321 -8.21 -20.15 -9.69
N SER A 322 -8.05 -21.44 -9.41
CA SER A 322 -7.06 -22.29 -10.07
C SER A 322 -7.26 -22.41 -11.59
N GLN A 323 -8.44 -22.08 -12.08
CA GLN A 323 -8.76 -22.03 -13.52
C GLN A 323 -8.57 -20.64 -14.14
N GLY A 324 -7.95 -19.70 -13.45
CA GLY A 324 -7.66 -18.34 -13.93
C GLY A 324 -8.88 -17.42 -14.04
N ARG A 325 -10.00 -17.79 -13.43
CA ARG A 325 -11.27 -17.04 -13.60
C ARG A 325 -11.41 -15.80 -12.72
N LEU A 326 -10.59 -15.67 -11.67
CA LEU A 326 -10.78 -14.61 -10.66
C LEU A 326 -9.62 -13.61 -10.55
N THR A 327 -8.44 -13.91 -11.08
CA THR A 327 -7.24 -13.07 -10.91
C THR A 327 -6.36 -13.08 -12.16
N THR A 328 -6.76 -12.33 -13.18
CA THR A 328 -6.05 -12.26 -14.48
C THR A 328 -4.58 -11.90 -14.34
N ILE A 329 -4.22 -10.94 -13.48
CA ILE A 329 -2.84 -10.49 -13.32
C ILE A 329 -1.93 -11.61 -12.78
N TYR A 330 -2.38 -12.34 -11.75
CA TYR A 330 -1.56 -13.42 -11.19
C TYR A 330 -1.50 -14.64 -12.10
N GLU A 331 -2.51 -14.86 -12.92
CA GLU A 331 -2.50 -15.89 -13.95
C GLU A 331 -1.50 -15.56 -15.07
N GLU A 332 -1.42 -14.31 -15.49
CA GLU A 332 -0.42 -13.82 -16.43
C GLU A 332 1.00 -13.97 -15.88
N ILE A 333 1.22 -13.61 -14.61
CA ILE A 333 2.50 -13.81 -13.91
C ILE A 333 2.88 -15.29 -13.87
N TYR A 334 1.91 -16.16 -13.55
CA TYR A 334 2.12 -17.60 -13.53
C TYR A 334 2.51 -18.14 -14.90
N HIS A 335 1.77 -17.81 -15.96
CA HIS A 335 2.07 -18.25 -17.32
C HIS A 335 3.43 -17.75 -17.81
N SER A 336 3.77 -16.52 -17.49
CA SER A 336 5.09 -15.96 -17.80
C SER A 336 6.22 -16.69 -17.07
N ALA A 337 6.01 -17.08 -15.82
CA ALA A 337 6.99 -17.82 -15.02
C ALA A 337 7.18 -19.25 -15.53
N VAL A 338 6.08 -19.96 -15.80
CA VAL A 338 6.11 -21.40 -16.16
C VAL A 338 6.47 -21.63 -17.61
N LYS A 339 5.99 -20.81 -18.55
CA LYS A 339 6.24 -20.89 -20.00
C LYS A 339 6.12 -22.32 -20.57
N GLU A 340 5.03 -23.02 -20.26
CA GLU A 340 4.76 -24.40 -20.73
C GLU A 340 5.80 -25.46 -20.28
N SER A 341 6.59 -25.20 -19.26
CA SER A 341 7.61 -26.14 -18.75
C SER A 341 7.11 -26.89 -17.50
N PRO A 342 6.82 -28.20 -17.58
CA PRO A 342 6.42 -28.99 -16.43
C PRO A 342 7.45 -28.96 -15.29
N GLN A 343 8.73 -28.99 -15.62
CA GLN A 343 9.79 -28.94 -14.60
C GLN A 343 9.86 -27.61 -13.90
N ARG A 344 9.60 -26.49 -14.62
CA ARG A 344 9.58 -25.15 -14.02
C ARG A 344 8.34 -24.97 -13.16
N GLU A 345 7.20 -25.47 -13.60
CA GLU A 345 5.98 -25.48 -12.80
C GLU A 345 6.18 -26.27 -11.51
N LEU A 346 6.72 -27.47 -11.61
CA LEU A 346 6.97 -28.32 -10.44
C LEU A 346 7.92 -27.65 -9.44
N LEU A 347 8.99 -27.03 -9.93
CA LEU A 347 9.92 -26.30 -9.07
C LEU A 347 9.22 -25.10 -8.38
N LEU A 348 8.43 -24.32 -9.12
CA LEU A 348 7.67 -23.21 -8.58
C LEU A 348 6.66 -23.66 -7.52
N LYS A 349 5.99 -24.82 -7.73
CA LYS A 349 5.08 -25.44 -6.78
C LYS A 349 5.76 -25.71 -5.45
N PHE A 350 6.90 -26.42 -5.46
CA PHE A 350 7.62 -26.73 -4.22
C PHE A 350 8.12 -25.47 -3.48
N PHE A 351 8.54 -24.44 -4.22
CA PHE A 351 8.84 -23.15 -3.61
C PHE A 351 7.59 -22.49 -3.00
N ALA A 352 6.44 -22.56 -3.67
CA ALA A 352 5.21 -21.98 -3.17
C ALA A 352 4.69 -22.72 -1.91
N GLU A 353 4.85 -24.04 -1.83
CA GLU A 353 4.40 -24.88 -0.71
C GLU A 353 5.27 -24.71 0.55
N ASP A 354 6.50 -24.19 0.43
CA ASP A 354 7.33 -23.90 1.61
C ASP A 354 6.72 -22.79 2.47
N ASN A 355 6.63 -23.02 3.79
CA ASN A 355 5.96 -22.10 4.71
C ASN A 355 6.82 -20.88 5.10
N ASN A 356 8.12 -20.92 4.81
CA ASN A 356 9.04 -19.85 5.16
C ASN A 356 8.97 -18.72 4.12
N ASP A 357 9.18 -17.49 4.54
CA ASP A 357 9.32 -16.34 3.64
C ASP A 357 10.70 -16.37 2.94
N GLU A 358 11.76 -16.81 3.65
CA GLU A 358 13.07 -17.12 3.09
C GLU A 358 13.22 -18.64 2.91
N ILE A 359 13.22 -19.07 1.67
CA ILE A 359 13.17 -20.48 1.30
C ILE A 359 14.58 -20.99 0.96
N TYR A 360 15.01 -22.02 1.67
CA TYR A 360 16.26 -22.71 1.38
C TYR A 360 16.08 -23.69 0.21
N SER A 361 16.86 -23.52 -0.85
CA SER A 361 16.62 -24.22 -2.12
C SER A 361 17.06 -25.69 -2.15
N GLU A 362 17.97 -26.10 -1.28
CA GLU A 362 18.52 -27.48 -1.30
C GLU A 362 17.44 -28.56 -1.13
N PRO A 363 16.54 -28.48 -0.10
CA PRO A 363 15.45 -29.45 0.02
C PRO A 363 14.51 -29.44 -1.18
N VAL A 364 14.22 -28.24 -1.73
CA VAL A 364 13.36 -28.11 -2.91
C VAL A 364 14.00 -28.80 -4.12
N TYR A 365 15.30 -28.59 -4.34
CA TYR A 365 16.03 -29.25 -5.44
C TYR A 365 16.07 -30.75 -5.28
N SER A 366 16.33 -31.25 -4.08
CA SER A 366 16.36 -32.68 -3.78
C SER A 366 15.01 -33.31 -4.08
N ASN A 367 13.91 -32.76 -3.52
CA ASN A 367 12.56 -33.30 -3.68
C ASN A 367 12.09 -33.26 -5.14
N THR A 368 12.41 -32.20 -5.87
CA THR A 368 11.99 -32.06 -7.28
C THR A 368 12.82 -32.88 -8.24
N LYS A 369 14.06 -33.24 -7.90
CA LYS A 369 14.94 -34.13 -8.71
C LYS A 369 14.32 -35.53 -8.85
N ASP A 370 13.79 -36.07 -7.77
CA ASP A 370 13.14 -37.38 -7.76
C ASP A 370 11.86 -37.41 -8.62
N LEU A 371 11.28 -36.22 -8.86
CA LEU A 371 10.09 -36.03 -9.69
C LEU A 371 10.41 -35.60 -11.14
N GLY A 372 11.68 -35.67 -11.54
CA GLY A 372 12.10 -35.47 -12.93
C GLY A 372 12.64 -34.07 -13.27
N VAL A 373 12.91 -33.21 -12.27
CA VAL A 373 13.61 -31.94 -12.53
C VAL A 373 15.10 -32.19 -12.70
N THR A 374 15.60 -32.03 -13.92
CA THR A 374 16.98 -32.42 -14.28
C THR A 374 18.01 -31.32 -14.00
N ASN A 375 17.65 -30.06 -14.11
CA ASN A 375 18.55 -28.92 -13.92
C ASN A 375 17.89 -27.77 -13.13
N PRO A 376 17.69 -27.91 -11.81
CA PRO A 376 16.99 -26.94 -11.00
C PRO A 376 17.69 -25.56 -11.00
N SER A 377 19.02 -25.51 -11.06
CA SER A 377 19.75 -24.24 -11.06
C SER A 377 19.49 -23.38 -12.31
N GLN A 378 19.34 -24.01 -13.48
CA GLN A 378 18.98 -23.29 -14.71
C GLN A 378 17.53 -22.80 -14.66
N LEU A 379 16.61 -23.64 -14.17
CA LEU A 379 15.20 -23.25 -14.00
C LEU A 379 15.03 -22.10 -13.00
N MET A 380 15.82 -22.12 -11.91
CA MET A 380 15.84 -21.02 -10.94
C MET A 380 16.32 -19.69 -11.55
N ARG A 381 17.28 -19.76 -12.48
CA ARG A 381 17.70 -18.54 -13.19
C ARG A 381 16.54 -17.94 -13.99
N GLU A 382 15.74 -18.76 -14.65
CA GLU A 382 14.56 -18.29 -15.39
C GLU A 382 13.46 -17.73 -14.47
N LEU A 383 13.29 -18.29 -13.26
CA LEU A 383 12.33 -17.80 -12.26
C LEU A 383 12.80 -16.53 -11.55
N THR A 384 14.11 -16.26 -11.53
CA THR A 384 14.69 -15.07 -10.86
C THR A 384 15.04 -13.95 -11.83
N GLN A 385 15.50 -14.28 -13.03
CA GLN A 385 15.95 -13.34 -14.07
C GLN A 385 15.47 -13.83 -15.45
N PRO A 386 14.20 -13.64 -15.80
CA PRO A 386 13.67 -14.05 -17.09
C PRO A 386 14.43 -13.36 -18.25
N GLN A 387 14.64 -14.09 -19.34
CA GLN A 387 15.38 -13.58 -20.51
C GLN A 387 14.68 -12.41 -21.23
N ASP A 388 13.36 -12.26 -21.03
CA ASP A 388 12.58 -11.17 -21.59
C ASP A 388 12.70 -9.83 -20.82
N GLY A 389 13.53 -9.80 -19.76
CA GLY A 389 13.75 -8.63 -18.94
C GLY A 389 12.60 -8.32 -17.96
N SER A 390 11.59 -9.20 -17.86
CA SER A 390 10.55 -9.07 -16.84
C SER A 390 11.11 -9.34 -15.43
N LEU A 391 10.39 -8.89 -14.40
CA LEU A 391 10.75 -9.22 -13.02
C LEU A 391 10.51 -10.71 -12.77
N GLY A 392 11.53 -11.38 -12.22
CA GLY A 392 11.38 -12.76 -11.78
C GLY A 392 10.37 -12.92 -10.66
N VAL A 393 9.68 -14.04 -10.61
CA VAL A 393 8.73 -14.37 -9.55
C VAL A 393 9.42 -14.73 -8.23
N LEU A 394 10.70 -15.05 -8.29
CA LEU A 394 11.57 -15.29 -7.15
C LEU A 394 12.73 -14.29 -7.14
N THR A 395 13.15 -13.86 -5.96
CA THR A 395 14.32 -13.02 -5.73
C THR A 395 15.37 -13.83 -4.97
N LYS A 396 16.61 -13.84 -5.45
CA LYS A 396 17.74 -14.43 -4.72
C LYS A 396 18.18 -13.44 -3.62
N LEU A 397 18.13 -13.87 -2.36
CA LEU A 397 18.54 -13.05 -1.21
C LEU A 397 20.04 -13.21 -0.93
N ARG A 398 20.51 -14.44 -0.90
CA ARG A 398 21.89 -14.87 -0.72
C ARG A 398 22.06 -16.26 -1.32
N GLU A 399 23.23 -16.84 -1.24
CA GLU A 399 23.48 -18.19 -1.76
C GLU A 399 22.49 -19.18 -1.17
N GLN A 400 21.81 -19.94 -2.07
CA GLN A 400 20.78 -20.95 -1.76
C GLN A 400 19.50 -20.45 -1.06
N TYR A 401 19.32 -19.14 -0.87
CA TYR A 401 18.12 -18.59 -0.26
C TYR A 401 17.36 -17.69 -1.23
N TYR A 402 16.07 -17.95 -1.33
CA TYR A 402 15.16 -17.25 -2.23
C TYR A 402 13.88 -16.83 -1.49
N ARG A 403 13.19 -15.86 -2.01
CA ARG A 403 11.84 -15.49 -1.61
C ARG A 403 11.00 -15.15 -2.82
N PHE A 404 9.70 -15.23 -2.69
CA PHE A 404 8.81 -14.70 -3.72
C PHE A 404 8.96 -13.18 -3.81
N THR A 405 9.12 -12.66 -5.04
CA THR A 405 9.20 -11.22 -5.30
C THR A 405 7.90 -10.54 -4.87
N ASP A 406 6.76 -11.18 -5.14
CA ASP A 406 5.46 -10.78 -4.63
C ASP A 406 4.92 -11.87 -3.68
N PRO A 407 4.83 -11.61 -2.36
CA PRO A 407 4.29 -12.56 -1.40
C PRO A 407 2.82 -12.93 -1.68
N VAL A 408 2.05 -12.02 -2.28
CA VAL A 408 0.66 -12.29 -2.68
C VAL A 408 0.62 -13.31 -3.81
N PHE A 409 1.57 -13.24 -4.74
CA PHE A 409 1.70 -14.27 -5.78
C PHE A 409 2.03 -15.65 -5.20
N LYS A 410 2.82 -15.74 -4.12
CA LYS A 410 3.06 -17.01 -3.41
C LYS A 410 1.76 -17.66 -2.96
N VAL A 411 0.89 -16.89 -2.30
CA VAL A 411 -0.42 -17.37 -1.82
C VAL A 411 -1.31 -17.75 -3.01
N TYR A 412 -1.33 -16.94 -4.06
CA TYR A 412 -2.04 -17.26 -5.29
C TYR A 412 -1.56 -18.59 -5.88
N ALA A 413 -0.23 -18.80 -5.99
CA ALA A 413 0.36 -20.01 -6.51
C ALA A 413 -0.04 -21.26 -5.71
N ARG A 414 -0.18 -21.16 -4.39
CA ARG A 414 -0.71 -22.24 -3.53
C ARG A 414 -2.19 -22.53 -3.74
N LEU A 415 -2.99 -21.50 -3.99
CA LEU A 415 -4.42 -21.65 -4.24
C LEU A 415 -4.72 -22.25 -5.61
N ARG A 416 -3.79 -22.10 -6.52
CA ARG A 416 -3.95 -22.53 -7.90
C ARG A 416 -3.77 -24.06 -8.05
N THR A 417 -4.60 -24.71 -8.87
CA THR A 417 -4.34 -26.07 -9.34
C THR A 417 -3.20 -26.02 -10.36
N TRP A 418 -2.23 -26.88 -10.21
CA TRP A 418 -1.08 -26.93 -11.08
C TRP A 418 -1.46 -27.58 -12.43
N LYS A 419 -0.98 -27.01 -13.53
CA LYS A 419 -1.36 -27.40 -14.88
C LYS A 419 -0.91 -28.84 -15.24
N PHE A 420 0.23 -29.23 -14.71
CA PHE A 420 0.88 -30.52 -14.97
C PHE A 420 0.78 -31.50 -13.79
N ASP A 421 -0.02 -31.19 -12.78
CA ASP A 421 -0.39 -32.14 -11.74
C ASP A 421 -1.30 -33.23 -12.36
N LYS A 422 -0.76 -34.42 -12.53
CA LYS A 422 -1.50 -35.61 -12.98
C LYS A 422 -1.70 -36.57 -11.82
#